data_fbb3c3d89e28e7d6cb7975ac6fae676a
#
_entry.id   fbb3c3d89e28e7d6cb7975ac6fae676a
#
_cell.length_a   1.000
_cell.length_b   1.000
_cell.length_c   1.000
_cell.angle_alpha   90.00
_cell.angle_beta   90.00
_cell.angle_gamma   90.00
#
_symmetry.space_group_name_H-M   'P 1'
#
loop_
_entity.id
_entity.type
_entity.pdbx_description
1 polymer ?
#
loop_
_entity_poly.entity_id
_entity_poly.type
_entity_poly.pdbx_seq_one_letter_code
_entity_poly.pdbx_strand_id
1 'polypeptide(L)'
;MNCDACYVEDAYYKDNYVVNMNNFNILKKQDVEADSIVTSNDLYIEQNKESVTPFKTDKFITIREFIMYYGYEVMQRFFGANVWVKTLNDGYMNFFDGEDNYKIYIDVKTAAEVAYVKDQGGCIVNVIGSKSKKSSLIAESESDFNILYSNSPTDLQESVMNVVKKILECKEDI
;
A
#
# COMPACT_ATOMS: atom_id res chain seq x y z
N MET A 1 6.22 7.25 -16.99
CA MET A 1 7.25 6.28 -16.58
C MET A 1 6.95 4.97 -17.29
N ASN A 2 7.84 4.56 -18.19
CA ASN A 2 7.67 3.31 -18.95
C ASN A 2 8.56 2.28 -18.28
N CYS A 3 8.04 1.54 -17.29
CA CYS A 3 8.79 0.47 -16.65
C CYS A 3 7.96 -0.82 -16.67
N ASP A 4 8.65 -1.93 -16.84
CA ASP A 4 8.02 -3.23 -16.76
C ASP A 4 7.50 -3.49 -15.35
N ALA A 5 6.41 -4.21 -15.21
CA ALA A 5 5.79 -4.54 -13.93
C ALA A 5 6.77 -5.19 -12.94
N CYS A 6 7.76 -5.93 -13.43
CA CYS A 6 8.79 -6.55 -12.60
C CYS A 6 9.54 -5.56 -11.68
N TYR A 7 9.74 -4.31 -12.11
CA TYR A 7 10.39 -3.29 -11.26
C TYR A 7 9.55 -2.90 -10.04
N VAL A 8 8.25 -3.07 -10.12
CA VAL A 8 7.31 -2.72 -9.04
C VAL A 8 6.95 -3.92 -8.18
N GLU A 9 6.91 -5.11 -8.74
CA GLU A 9 6.46 -6.32 -8.05
C GLU A 9 7.60 -7.07 -7.36
N ASP A 10 8.77 -7.19 -8.00
CA ASP A 10 9.89 -7.96 -7.49
C ASP A 10 10.72 -7.18 -6.48
N ALA A 11 10.94 -7.76 -5.29
CA ALA A 11 11.74 -7.17 -4.23
C ALA A 11 13.20 -6.90 -4.67
N TYR A 12 13.77 -7.77 -5.52
CA TYR A 12 15.12 -7.59 -6.04
C TYR A 12 15.24 -6.26 -6.81
N TYR A 13 14.32 -5.99 -7.71
CA TYR A 13 14.35 -4.75 -8.48
C TYR A 13 14.07 -3.53 -7.61
N LYS A 14 13.15 -3.63 -6.66
CA LYS A 14 12.83 -2.53 -5.72
C LYS A 14 14.05 -2.02 -4.96
N ASP A 15 14.97 -2.90 -4.61
CA ASP A 15 16.11 -2.58 -3.75
C ASP A 15 17.41 -2.36 -4.52
N ASN A 16 17.53 -2.89 -5.74
CA ASN A 16 18.77 -2.86 -6.54
C ASN A 16 18.71 -1.91 -7.74
N TYR A 17 17.58 -1.24 -7.95
CA TYR A 17 17.44 -0.22 -8.96
C TYR A 17 17.01 1.10 -8.34
N VAL A 18 17.41 2.19 -8.98
CA VAL A 18 17.12 3.55 -8.56
C VAL A 18 16.45 4.34 -9.67
N VAL A 19 15.63 5.30 -9.28
CA VAL A 19 14.94 6.25 -10.16
C VAL A 19 15.62 7.60 -10.05
N ASN A 20 16.00 8.20 -11.18
CA ASN A 20 16.43 9.57 -11.22
C ASN A 20 15.21 10.51 -11.06
N MET A 21 15.23 11.35 -10.04
CA MET A 21 14.08 12.20 -9.71
C MET A 21 13.87 13.36 -10.68
N ASN A 22 14.83 13.65 -11.57
CA ASN A 22 14.70 14.70 -12.55
C ASN A 22 14.00 14.23 -13.85
N ASN A 23 14.34 13.02 -14.32
CA ASN A 23 13.88 12.51 -15.61
C ASN A 23 13.16 11.14 -15.54
N PHE A 24 13.06 10.56 -14.37
CA PHE A 24 12.44 9.25 -14.07
C PHE A 24 13.09 8.07 -14.79
N ASN A 25 14.35 8.19 -15.21
CA ASN A 25 15.10 7.06 -15.73
C ASN A 25 15.45 6.08 -14.62
N ILE A 26 15.34 4.80 -14.93
CA ILE A 26 15.68 3.71 -14.01
C ILE A 26 17.08 3.20 -14.34
N LEU A 27 17.95 3.16 -13.35
CA LEU A 27 19.32 2.68 -13.45
C LEU A 27 19.58 1.61 -12.39
N LYS A 28 20.61 0.78 -12.59
CA LYS A 28 21.09 -0.10 -11.52
C LYS A 28 21.75 0.73 -10.43
N LYS A 29 21.47 0.41 -9.19
CA LYS A 29 22.01 1.12 -8.03
C LYS A 29 23.54 1.15 -8.00
N GLN A 30 24.18 0.07 -8.46
CA GLN A 30 25.64 -0.05 -8.55
C GLN A 30 26.30 0.90 -9.57
N ASP A 31 25.50 1.40 -10.54
CA ASP A 31 25.98 2.27 -11.62
C ASP A 31 25.84 3.77 -11.26
N VAL A 32 25.42 4.06 -10.04
CA VAL A 32 25.18 5.41 -9.52
C VAL A 32 26.03 5.67 -8.30
N GLU A 33 26.55 6.88 -8.15
CA GLU A 33 27.32 7.31 -6.98
C GLU A 33 26.48 7.20 -5.71
N ALA A 34 27.03 6.57 -4.68
CA ALA A 34 26.31 6.29 -3.42
C ALA A 34 25.77 7.58 -2.77
N ASP A 35 26.53 8.66 -2.81
CA ASP A 35 26.18 9.96 -2.18
C ASP A 35 25.05 10.68 -2.94
N SER A 36 24.73 10.25 -4.17
CA SER A 36 23.60 10.78 -4.94
C SER A 36 22.28 10.05 -4.66
N ILE A 37 22.32 8.91 -3.93
CA ILE A 37 21.14 8.14 -3.57
C ILE A 37 20.63 8.63 -2.22
N VAL A 38 19.38 9.09 -2.18
CA VAL A 38 18.73 9.65 -1.00
C VAL A 38 17.50 8.83 -0.60
N THR A 39 17.02 9.04 0.61
CA THR A 39 15.76 8.48 1.08
C THR A 39 14.59 9.42 0.78
N SER A 40 13.37 8.91 0.90
CA SER A 40 12.16 9.73 0.79
C SER A 40 12.13 10.85 1.83
N ASN A 41 12.65 10.61 3.04
CA ASN A 41 12.73 11.62 4.09
C ASN A 41 13.68 12.77 3.72
N ASP A 42 14.81 12.47 3.08
CA ASP A 42 15.75 13.50 2.64
C ASP A 42 15.13 14.41 1.58
N LEU A 43 14.38 13.82 0.62
CA LEU A 43 13.64 14.59 -0.37
C LEU A 43 12.57 15.49 0.28
N TYR A 44 11.87 15.00 1.30
CA TYR A 44 10.88 15.78 2.03
C TYR A 44 11.49 16.98 2.75
N ILE A 45 12.65 16.81 3.38
CA ILE A 45 13.36 17.87 4.07
C ILE A 45 13.86 18.94 3.09
N GLU A 46 14.42 18.54 1.95
CA GLU A 46 14.88 19.48 0.93
C GLU A 46 13.72 20.31 0.34
N GLN A 47 12.57 19.68 0.08
CA GLN A 47 11.40 20.36 -0.47
C GLN A 47 10.77 21.38 0.48
N ASN A 48 10.84 21.15 1.78
CA ASN A 48 10.31 22.11 2.77
C ASN A 48 11.21 23.35 2.97
N LYS A 49 12.45 23.30 2.49
CA LYS A 49 13.40 24.42 2.59
C LYS A 49 13.29 25.43 1.45
N GLU A 50 12.85 25.00 0.29
CA GLU A 50 12.69 25.85 -0.88
C GLU A 50 11.30 25.63 -1.49
N SER A 51 10.49 26.67 -1.48
CA SER A 51 9.19 26.63 -2.15
C SER A 51 9.42 26.54 -3.64
N VAL A 52 9.32 25.41 -4.29
CA VAL A 52 8.92 25.29 -5.69
C VAL A 52 9.26 23.91 -6.28
N THR A 53 8.30 23.29 -6.91
CA THR A 53 8.32 22.10 -7.78
C THR A 53 8.91 20.84 -7.15
N PRO A 54 8.05 19.95 -6.66
CA PRO A 54 8.42 18.78 -5.86
C PRO A 54 9.18 17.66 -6.60
N PHE A 55 9.68 17.89 -7.82
CA PHE A 55 10.14 16.79 -8.65
C PHE A 55 11.46 17.03 -9.40
N LYS A 56 12.16 18.15 -9.20
CA LYS A 56 13.42 18.38 -9.91
C LYS A 56 14.60 18.38 -8.96
N THR A 57 15.17 17.22 -8.75
CA THR A 57 16.47 17.06 -8.10
C THR A 57 17.30 16.06 -8.90
N ASP A 58 18.60 16.28 -9.00
CA ASP A 58 19.54 15.35 -9.63
C ASP A 58 19.84 14.13 -8.74
N LYS A 59 19.07 13.96 -7.67
CA LYS A 59 19.17 12.83 -6.77
C LYS A 59 18.49 11.58 -7.31
N PHE A 60 18.91 10.46 -6.78
CA PHE A 60 18.35 9.15 -7.06
C PHE A 60 17.69 8.60 -5.81
N ILE A 61 16.65 7.83 -6.00
CA ILE A 61 15.92 7.14 -4.94
C ILE A 61 15.68 5.69 -5.35
N THR A 62 15.72 4.74 -4.43
CA THR A 62 15.40 3.35 -4.78
C THR A 62 13.96 3.24 -5.29
N ILE A 63 13.68 2.23 -6.11
CA ILE A 63 12.30 2.01 -6.59
C ILE A 63 11.35 1.79 -5.41
N ARG A 64 11.78 1.11 -4.36
CA ARG A 64 11.01 0.93 -3.12
C ARG A 64 10.63 2.28 -2.50
N GLU A 65 11.62 3.13 -2.28
CA GLU A 65 11.42 4.46 -1.70
C GLU A 65 10.59 5.36 -2.62
N PHE A 66 10.78 5.25 -3.94
CA PHE A 66 9.97 6.00 -4.91
C PHE A 66 8.48 5.62 -4.85
N ILE A 67 8.16 4.31 -4.76
CA ILE A 67 6.78 3.85 -4.64
C ILE A 67 6.16 4.39 -3.33
N MET A 68 6.90 4.34 -2.23
CA MET A 68 6.44 4.86 -0.95
C MET A 68 6.22 6.37 -1.00
N TYR A 69 7.22 7.11 -1.48
CA TYR A 69 7.15 8.56 -1.59
C TYR A 69 6.02 9.01 -2.52
N TYR A 70 5.99 8.48 -3.75
CA TYR A 70 4.95 8.86 -4.71
C TYR A 70 3.56 8.43 -4.26
N GLY A 71 3.42 7.19 -3.80
CA GLY A 71 2.14 6.63 -3.41
C GLY A 71 1.53 7.28 -2.16
N TYR A 72 2.34 7.50 -1.12
CA TYR A 72 1.81 8.02 0.14
C TYR A 72 1.97 9.54 0.25
N GLU A 73 3.16 10.08 -0.01
CA GLU A 73 3.38 11.52 0.20
C GLU A 73 2.76 12.38 -0.92
N VAL A 74 3.03 12.02 -2.17
CA VAL A 74 2.61 12.85 -3.30
C VAL A 74 1.13 12.66 -3.61
N MET A 75 0.70 11.43 -3.88
CA MET A 75 -0.67 11.18 -4.32
C MET A 75 -1.70 11.51 -3.23
N GLN A 76 -1.43 11.11 -1.97
CA GLN A 76 -2.35 11.43 -0.88
C GLN A 76 -2.39 12.93 -0.57
N ARG A 77 -1.28 13.64 -0.70
CA ARG A 77 -1.22 15.08 -0.46
C ARG A 77 -2.04 15.88 -1.49
N PHE A 78 -2.00 15.48 -2.78
CA PHE A 78 -2.69 16.22 -3.84
C PHE A 78 -4.13 15.76 -4.07
N PHE A 79 -4.46 14.50 -3.83
CA PHE A 79 -5.75 13.90 -4.14
C PHE A 79 -6.54 13.42 -2.92
N GLY A 80 -5.97 13.58 -1.73
CA GLY A 80 -6.56 13.16 -0.46
C GLY A 80 -6.13 11.76 0.00
N ALA A 81 -6.25 11.52 1.30
CA ALA A 81 -5.72 10.32 1.97
C ALA A 81 -6.31 8.99 1.47
N ASN A 82 -7.49 9.02 0.87
CA ASN A 82 -8.20 7.85 0.35
C ASN A 82 -8.16 7.71 -1.18
N VAL A 83 -7.25 8.43 -1.86
CA VAL A 83 -7.15 8.46 -3.32
C VAL A 83 -7.06 7.06 -3.94
N TRP A 84 -6.26 6.19 -3.37
CA TRP A 84 -6.05 4.85 -3.92
C TRP A 84 -7.29 3.97 -3.78
N VAL A 85 -7.97 4.01 -2.64
CA VAL A 85 -9.19 3.22 -2.42
C VAL A 85 -10.32 3.71 -3.32
N LYS A 86 -10.46 5.03 -3.46
CA LYS A 86 -11.43 5.62 -4.41
C LYS A 86 -11.15 5.22 -5.84
N THR A 87 -9.90 5.38 -6.29
CA THR A 87 -9.50 5.02 -7.67
C THR A 87 -9.76 3.54 -7.95
N LEU A 88 -9.46 2.67 -6.98
CA LEU A 88 -9.73 1.25 -7.11
C LEU A 88 -11.24 0.97 -7.17
N ASN A 89 -12.03 1.61 -6.32
CA ASN A 89 -13.47 1.43 -6.30
C ASN A 89 -14.14 1.93 -7.58
N ASP A 90 -13.75 3.11 -8.06
CA ASP A 90 -14.28 3.68 -9.31
C ASP A 90 -13.93 2.81 -10.52
N GLY A 91 -12.71 2.24 -10.54
CA GLY A 91 -12.31 1.25 -11.54
C GLY A 91 -13.16 -0.02 -11.48
N TYR A 92 -13.46 -0.51 -10.29
CA TYR A 92 -14.23 -1.73 -10.08
C TYR A 92 -15.70 -1.58 -10.48
N MET A 93 -16.32 -0.44 -10.18
CA MET A 93 -17.73 -0.17 -10.54
C MET A 93 -17.97 -0.17 -12.05
N ASN A 94 -16.93 0.08 -12.85
CA ASN A 94 -17.03 0.06 -14.31
C ASN A 94 -16.94 -1.36 -14.92
N PHE A 95 -16.53 -2.37 -14.14
CA PHE A 95 -16.28 -3.72 -14.65
C PHE A 95 -17.23 -4.80 -14.13
N PHE A 96 -17.96 -4.55 -13.03
CA PHE A 96 -18.75 -5.57 -12.35
C PHE A 96 -20.15 -5.04 -11.97
N ASP A 97 -21.09 -5.20 -12.88
CA ASP A 97 -22.52 -4.91 -12.68
C ASP A 97 -23.25 -6.12 -12.08
N GLY A 98 -22.92 -6.55 -10.88
CA GLY A 98 -23.60 -7.68 -10.23
C GLY A 98 -23.97 -7.37 -8.78
N GLU A 99 -25.23 -7.66 -8.39
CA GLU A 99 -25.75 -7.36 -7.05
C GLU A 99 -25.09 -8.17 -5.91
N ASP A 100 -24.40 -9.29 -6.24
CA ASP A 100 -23.82 -10.21 -5.24
C ASP A 100 -22.28 -10.19 -5.17
N ASN A 101 -21.63 -9.08 -5.51
CA ASN A 101 -20.17 -9.03 -5.54
C ASN A 101 -19.57 -8.59 -4.21
N TYR A 102 -18.78 -9.48 -3.60
CA TYR A 102 -17.92 -9.13 -2.48
C TYR A 102 -16.63 -8.49 -3.00
N LYS A 103 -16.24 -7.34 -2.43
CA LYS A 103 -14.97 -6.68 -2.70
C LYS A 103 -13.97 -7.01 -1.59
N ILE A 104 -12.78 -7.46 -1.95
CA ILE A 104 -11.69 -7.73 -1.01
C ILE A 104 -10.58 -6.73 -1.30
N TYR A 105 -10.34 -5.82 -0.37
CA TYR A 105 -9.20 -4.92 -0.39
C TYR A 105 -8.04 -5.55 0.36
N ILE A 106 -6.93 -5.78 -0.32
CA ILE A 106 -5.71 -6.28 0.31
C ILE A 106 -4.77 -5.12 0.61
N ASP A 107 -3.95 -5.30 1.66
CA ASP A 107 -2.88 -4.35 2.01
C ASP A 107 -3.39 -2.97 2.46
N VAL A 108 -4.53 -2.93 3.16
CA VAL A 108 -5.06 -1.72 3.82
C VAL A 108 -4.08 -1.30 4.93
N LYS A 109 -3.54 -0.08 4.86
CA LYS A 109 -2.44 0.38 5.73
C LYS A 109 -2.73 1.65 6.52
N THR A 110 -3.63 2.49 6.05
CA THR A 110 -3.87 3.80 6.64
C THR A 110 -5.23 3.88 7.32
N ALA A 111 -5.34 4.73 8.35
CA ALA A 111 -6.62 4.99 9.01
C ALA A 111 -7.69 5.53 8.04
N ALA A 112 -7.29 6.28 7.02
CA ALA A 112 -8.23 6.78 6.00
C ALA A 112 -8.78 5.65 5.11
N GLU A 113 -7.96 4.65 4.79
CA GLU A 113 -8.39 3.46 4.06
C GLU A 113 -9.33 2.60 4.92
N VAL A 114 -9.00 2.42 6.20
CA VAL A 114 -9.88 1.72 7.17
C VAL A 114 -11.23 2.42 7.26
N ALA A 115 -11.24 3.74 7.47
CA ALA A 115 -12.47 4.52 7.55
C ALA A 115 -13.31 4.36 6.28
N TYR A 116 -12.67 4.47 5.11
CA TYR A 116 -13.37 4.29 3.84
C TYR A 116 -14.03 2.91 3.71
N VAL A 117 -13.31 1.83 4.06
CA VAL A 117 -13.87 0.46 3.99
C VAL A 117 -15.06 0.32 4.95
N LYS A 118 -14.94 0.85 6.17
CA LYS A 118 -16.03 0.81 7.16
C LYS A 118 -17.24 1.64 6.75
N ASP A 119 -17.04 2.80 6.15
CA ASP A 119 -18.12 3.65 5.63
C ASP A 119 -18.91 2.98 4.49
N GLN A 120 -18.28 2.03 3.78
CA GLN A 120 -18.95 1.20 2.78
C GLN A 120 -19.61 -0.07 3.39
N GLY A 121 -19.70 -0.19 4.70
CA GLY A 121 -20.21 -1.38 5.38
C GLY A 121 -19.27 -2.58 5.35
N GLY A 122 -17.99 -2.36 5.07
CA GLY A 122 -16.97 -3.40 5.03
C GLY A 122 -16.39 -3.73 6.41
N CYS A 123 -15.78 -4.91 6.52
CA CYS A 123 -15.08 -5.38 7.71
C CYS A 123 -13.56 -5.37 7.52
N ILE A 124 -12.82 -5.05 8.55
CA ILE A 124 -11.36 -5.09 8.58
C ILE A 124 -10.90 -6.38 9.22
N VAL A 125 -10.13 -7.17 8.48
CA VAL A 125 -9.53 -8.42 8.95
C VAL A 125 -8.02 -8.23 9.06
N ASN A 126 -7.49 -8.37 10.28
CA ASN A 126 -6.06 -8.29 10.55
C ASN A 126 -5.44 -9.68 10.59
N VAL A 127 -4.44 -9.95 9.78
CA VAL A 127 -3.71 -11.23 9.75
C VAL A 127 -2.38 -11.06 10.47
N ILE A 128 -2.21 -11.70 11.61
CA ILE A 128 -1.06 -11.58 12.50
C ILE A 128 -0.18 -12.83 12.33
N GLY A 129 1.01 -12.66 11.76
CA GLY A 129 1.99 -13.74 11.64
C GLY A 129 2.76 -13.95 12.93
N SER A 130 3.15 -15.19 13.23
CA SER A 130 3.94 -15.56 14.42
C SER A 130 5.31 -14.86 14.49
N LYS A 131 5.82 -14.38 13.37
CA LYS A 131 7.11 -13.65 13.27
C LYS A 131 6.93 -12.16 12.99
N SER A 132 5.70 -11.67 12.90
CA SER A 132 5.47 -10.24 12.68
C SER A 132 5.91 -9.47 13.92
N LYS A 133 7.06 -8.81 13.81
CA LYS A 133 7.36 -7.71 14.71
C LYS A 133 6.24 -6.68 14.49
N LYS A 134 5.57 -6.29 15.56
CA LYS A 134 4.50 -5.28 15.60
C LYS A 134 4.75 -4.15 14.59
N SER A 135 4.13 -4.20 13.45
CA SER A 135 4.11 -3.13 12.46
C SER A 135 2.84 -3.14 11.64
N SER A 136 1.70 -3.48 12.24
CA SER A 136 0.47 -3.06 11.60
C SER A 136 0.34 -1.57 11.87
N LEU A 137 0.34 -0.78 10.82
CA LEU A 137 0.05 0.66 10.88
C LEU A 137 -1.39 0.90 11.36
N ILE A 138 -2.20 -0.13 11.33
CA ILE A 138 -3.57 -0.19 11.83
C ILE A 138 -3.52 -0.77 13.23
N ALA A 139 -4.06 -0.05 14.21
CA ALA A 139 -4.18 -0.54 15.57
C ALA A 139 -5.08 -1.81 15.59
N GLU A 140 -4.72 -2.80 16.43
CA GLU A 140 -5.54 -4.01 16.59
C GLU A 140 -6.99 -3.66 17.00
N SER A 141 -7.20 -2.50 17.64
CA SER A 141 -8.51 -1.99 18.02
C SER A 141 -9.37 -1.51 16.84
N GLU A 142 -8.79 -1.31 15.66
CA GLU A 142 -9.48 -0.88 14.44
C GLU A 142 -9.94 -2.07 13.58
N SER A 143 -9.42 -3.27 13.85
CA SER A 143 -9.82 -4.49 13.16
C SER A 143 -11.07 -5.11 13.79
N ASP A 144 -11.97 -5.58 12.94
CA ASP A 144 -13.20 -6.27 13.34
C ASP A 144 -12.92 -7.76 13.64
N PHE A 145 -11.95 -8.35 12.94
CA PHE A 145 -11.50 -9.72 13.11
C PHE A 145 -9.98 -9.83 13.10
N ASN A 146 -9.46 -10.77 13.89
CA ASN A 146 -8.04 -11.10 13.92
C ASN A 146 -7.82 -12.56 13.58
N ILE A 147 -6.91 -12.84 12.65
CA ILE A 147 -6.47 -14.17 12.27
C ILE A 147 -5.02 -14.34 12.70
N LEU A 148 -4.75 -15.32 13.58
CA LEU A 148 -3.41 -15.67 14.00
C LEU A 148 -2.87 -16.75 13.06
N TYR A 149 -1.79 -16.43 12.34
CA TYR A 149 -1.12 -17.37 11.46
C TYR A 149 0.03 -18.07 12.18
N SER A 150 -0.12 -19.37 12.43
CA SER A 150 0.83 -20.22 13.16
C SER A 150 1.85 -20.98 12.29
N ASN A 151 2.01 -20.63 11.02
CA ASN A 151 2.82 -21.33 10.01
C ASN A 151 2.21 -22.67 9.50
N SER A 152 1.01 -23.03 9.92
CA SER A 152 0.26 -24.16 9.36
C SER A 152 -0.73 -23.63 8.30
N PRO A 153 -0.60 -24.01 7.02
CA PRO A 153 -1.55 -23.61 5.99
C PRO A 153 -2.98 -24.09 6.28
N THR A 154 -3.13 -25.25 6.89
CA THR A 154 -4.43 -25.81 7.24
C THR A 154 -5.14 -24.99 8.32
N ASP A 155 -4.41 -24.60 9.38
CA ASP A 155 -4.93 -23.77 10.46
C ASP A 155 -5.33 -22.38 9.96
N LEU A 156 -4.52 -21.84 9.02
CA LEU A 156 -4.84 -20.57 8.38
C LEU A 156 -6.14 -20.67 7.58
N GLN A 157 -6.28 -21.70 6.77
CA GLN A 157 -7.49 -21.92 5.96
C GLN A 157 -8.73 -22.05 6.85
N GLU A 158 -8.67 -22.82 7.92
CA GLU A 158 -9.77 -22.97 8.87
C GLU A 158 -10.12 -21.63 9.55
N SER A 159 -9.11 -20.88 9.98
CA SER A 159 -9.29 -19.56 10.60
C SER A 159 -9.94 -18.56 9.63
N VAL A 160 -9.50 -18.54 8.36
CA VAL A 160 -10.11 -17.71 7.32
C VAL A 160 -11.56 -18.09 7.09
N MET A 161 -11.87 -19.39 6.93
CA MET A 161 -13.23 -19.86 6.71
C MET A 161 -14.16 -19.50 7.87
N ASN A 162 -13.69 -19.59 9.10
CA ASN A 162 -14.44 -19.20 10.28
C ASN A 162 -14.75 -17.69 10.31
N VAL A 163 -13.79 -16.85 9.91
CA VAL A 163 -14.00 -15.39 9.81
C VAL A 163 -14.99 -15.06 8.69
N VAL A 164 -14.82 -15.65 7.50
CA VAL A 164 -15.74 -15.44 6.38
C VAL A 164 -17.17 -15.82 6.76
N LYS A 165 -17.36 -16.97 7.42
CA LYS A 165 -18.68 -17.39 7.89
C LYS A 165 -19.32 -16.37 8.80
N LYS A 166 -18.59 -15.85 9.80
CA LYS A 166 -19.07 -14.81 10.71
C LYS A 166 -19.45 -13.52 9.99
N ILE A 167 -18.65 -13.10 8.99
CA ILE A 167 -18.95 -11.90 8.19
C ILE A 167 -20.25 -12.08 7.40
N LEU A 168 -20.49 -13.26 6.85
CA LEU A 168 -21.72 -13.56 6.10
C LEU A 168 -22.95 -13.61 7.03
N GLU A 169 -22.82 -14.25 8.20
CA GLU A 169 -23.90 -14.32 9.19
C GLU A 169 -24.30 -12.93 9.70
N CYS A 170 -23.34 -12.03 9.94
CA CYS A 170 -23.63 -10.64 10.37
C CYS A 170 -24.38 -9.82 9.31
N LYS A 171 -24.38 -10.21 8.03
CA LYS A 171 -25.10 -9.50 6.96
C LYS A 171 -26.54 -9.96 6.77
N GLU A 172 -26.90 -11.14 7.25
CA GLU A 172 -28.28 -11.64 7.18
C GLU A 172 -29.21 -11.00 8.23
N ASP A 173 -28.63 -10.31 9.24
CA ASP A 173 -29.36 -9.67 10.33
C ASP A 173 -29.64 -8.17 10.09
N ILE A 174 -29.31 -7.60 8.91
CA ILE A 174 -29.54 -6.22 8.51
C ILE A 174 -30.56 -6.14 7.37
#